data_47622ae02d7d63171ead72e598cc179f
#
_entry.id   47622ae02d7d63171ead72e598cc179f
#
_cell.length_a   1.000
_cell.length_b   1.000
_cell.length_c   1.000
_cell.angle_alpha   90.00
_cell.angle_beta   90.00
_cell.angle_gamma   90.00
#
_symmetry.space_group_name_H-M   'P 1'
#
loop_
_entity.id
_entity.type
_entity.pdbx_description
1 polymer ?
#
loop_
_entity_poly.entity_id
_entity_poly.type
_entity_poly.pdbx_seq_one_letter_code
_entity_poly.pdbx_strand_id
1 'polypeptide(L)'
;MSRVPRGAIGLLALALVAGCTANPKEPTVNFEEAQQRVVALVDDTLSAALPTLPLSQPARVEHQPCDDALGAPSQDVYLHFERNFPIDGPQADRLVADTERVWRERGYAVEPDDVQQDVSIRDTKVDGYSMSLVVNRTTKKAHLGVSSPCVRPPSGT
;
A
#
# COMPACT_ATOMS: atom_id res chain seq x y z
N MET A 1 -57.36 47.70 32.13
CA MET A 1 -56.15 48.01 32.95
C MET A 1 -55.26 46.78 32.90
N SER A 2 -54.26 46.78 32.04
CA SER A 2 -53.34 45.64 32.00
C SER A 2 -51.99 46.19 31.57
N ARG A 3 -51.02 45.97 32.42
CA ARG A 3 -49.63 46.43 32.26
C ARG A 3 -48.80 45.41 31.49
N VAL A 4 -48.11 45.85 30.47
CA VAL A 4 -47.07 45.14 29.73
C VAL A 4 -45.73 45.30 30.44
N PRO A 5 -44.95 44.26 30.73
CA PRO A 5 -43.56 44.42 31.04
C PRO A 5 -42.66 44.26 29.79
N ARG A 6 -41.72 45.22 29.73
CA ARG A 6 -40.62 45.30 28.77
C ARG A 6 -39.61 44.18 29.00
N GLY A 7 -39.20 43.54 28.02
CA GLY A 7 -37.95 43.48 27.31
C GLY A 7 -36.79 42.85 28.03
N ALA A 8 -36.16 41.92 27.45
CA ALA A 8 -34.76 41.63 27.62
C ALA A 8 -34.16 41.29 26.24
N ILE A 9 -33.30 42.18 25.76
CA ILE A 9 -32.52 41.98 24.54
C ILE A 9 -31.38 41.06 24.92
N GLY A 10 -31.49 39.77 24.46
CA GLY A 10 -30.40 38.81 24.57
C GLY A 10 -29.37 39.05 23.46
N LEU A 11 -28.17 39.48 23.83
CA LEU A 11 -27.02 39.49 22.95
C LEU A 11 -26.62 38.03 22.59
N LEU A 12 -26.81 37.67 21.33
CA LEU A 12 -26.27 36.43 20.76
C LEU A 12 -24.78 36.63 20.49
N ALA A 13 -23.92 36.07 21.35
CA ALA A 13 -22.49 36.00 21.10
C ALA A 13 -22.24 34.91 20.06
N LEU A 14 -21.93 35.27 18.82
CA LEU A 14 -21.40 34.34 17.81
C LEU A 14 -19.98 33.97 18.21
N ALA A 15 -19.82 32.76 18.76
CA ALA A 15 -18.51 32.12 18.90
C ALA A 15 -18.06 31.61 17.53
N LEU A 16 -17.14 32.34 16.89
CA LEU A 16 -16.37 31.87 15.74
C LEU A 16 -15.44 30.75 16.20
N VAL A 17 -15.86 29.50 16.00
CA VAL A 17 -14.98 28.33 16.13
C VAL A 17 -14.06 28.35 14.91
N ALA A 18 -12.87 28.93 15.07
CA ALA A 18 -11.76 28.74 14.15
C ALA A 18 -11.35 27.26 14.21
N GLY A 19 -11.96 26.43 13.39
CA GLY A 19 -11.55 25.06 13.17
C GLY A 19 -10.20 25.07 12.49
N CYS A 20 -9.12 24.91 13.26
CA CYS A 20 -7.85 24.46 12.71
C CYS A 20 -8.07 23.05 12.16
N THR A 21 -8.32 22.96 10.85
CA THR A 21 -8.14 21.70 10.13
C THR A 21 -6.63 21.41 10.14
N ALA A 22 -6.17 20.71 11.18
CA ALA A 22 -4.87 20.05 11.13
C ALA A 22 -4.98 19.04 9.96
N ASN A 23 -4.41 19.40 8.80
CA ASN A 23 -4.11 18.40 7.79
C ASN A 23 -3.32 17.30 8.48
N PRO A 24 -3.81 16.05 8.51
CA PRO A 24 -2.98 14.95 8.95
C PRO A 24 -1.76 14.97 8.03
N LYS A 25 -0.60 15.27 8.62
CA LYS A 25 0.68 15.22 7.93
C LYS A 25 0.85 13.78 7.50
N GLU A 26 0.59 13.48 6.23
CA GLU A 26 0.94 12.17 5.68
C GLU A 26 2.39 11.89 6.04
N PRO A 27 2.70 10.71 6.57
CA PRO A 27 4.08 10.35 6.86
C PRO A 27 4.83 10.43 5.54
N THR A 28 5.65 11.46 5.37
CA THR A 28 6.49 11.64 4.19
C THR A 28 7.60 10.62 4.27
N VAL A 29 7.34 9.42 3.72
CA VAL A 29 8.37 8.41 3.48
C VAL A 29 9.37 9.02 2.51
N ASN A 30 10.66 9.00 2.86
CA ASN A 30 11.68 9.47 1.94
C ASN A 30 12.00 8.40 0.88
N PHE A 31 12.60 8.82 -0.22
CA PHE A 31 12.89 7.96 -1.37
C PHE A 31 13.77 6.74 -1.01
N GLU A 32 14.85 6.94 -0.25
CA GLU A 32 15.76 5.88 0.13
C GLU A 32 15.11 4.86 1.06
N GLU A 33 14.32 5.33 2.00
CA GLU A 33 13.54 4.52 2.92
C GLU A 33 12.48 3.68 2.17
N ALA A 34 11.80 4.30 1.19
CA ALA A 34 10.85 3.60 0.33
C ALA A 34 11.53 2.50 -0.49
N GLN A 35 12.73 2.77 -1.03
CA GLN A 35 13.51 1.79 -1.80
C GLN A 35 13.90 0.56 -0.96
N GLN A 36 14.37 0.78 0.25
CA GLN A 36 14.69 -0.31 1.17
C GLN A 36 13.43 -1.09 1.58
N ARG A 37 12.33 -0.39 1.81
CA ARG A 37 11.08 -0.98 2.30
C ARG A 37 10.41 -1.88 1.27
N VAL A 38 10.37 -1.50 -0.02
CA VAL A 38 9.77 -2.37 -1.06
C VAL A 38 10.52 -3.70 -1.20
N VAL A 39 11.83 -3.68 -1.11
CA VAL A 39 12.66 -4.90 -1.13
C VAL A 39 12.39 -5.75 0.12
N ALA A 40 12.44 -5.15 1.30
CA ALA A 40 12.23 -5.84 2.55
C ALA A 40 10.84 -6.52 2.63
N LEU A 41 9.78 -5.84 2.20
CA LEU A 41 8.42 -6.39 2.22
C LEU A 41 8.28 -7.66 1.35
N VAL A 42 8.90 -7.68 0.16
CA VAL A 42 8.91 -8.86 -0.71
C VAL A 42 9.74 -9.98 -0.10
N ASP A 43 10.99 -9.69 0.27
CA ASP A 43 11.93 -10.71 0.73
C ASP A 43 11.49 -11.32 2.08
N ASP A 44 10.98 -10.52 3.00
CA ASP A 44 10.40 -10.98 4.26
C ASP A 44 9.16 -11.86 4.06
N THR A 45 8.28 -11.49 3.13
CA THR A 45 7.08 -12.28 2.82
C THR A 45 7.46 -13.62 2.22
N LEU A 46 8.34 -13.62 1.20
CA LEU A 46 8.79 -14.86 0.55
C LEU A 46 9.59 -15.75 1.49
N SER A 47 10.46 -15.19 2.31
CA SER A 47 11.22 -15.97 3.31
C SER A 47 10.32 -16.68 4.30
N ALA A 48 9.17 -16.09 4.65
CA ALA A 48 8.22 -16.69 5.57
C ALA A 48 7.25 -17.68 4.87
N ALA A 49 6.79 -17.37 3.65
CA ALA A 49 5.83 -18.19 2.92
C ALA A 49 6.49 -19.31 2.09
N LEU A 50 7.72 -19.10 1.62
CA LEU A 50 8.45 -20.04 0.75
C LEU A 50 9.96 -20.07 1.13
N PRO A 51 10.32 -20.59 2.31
CA PRO A 51 11.69 -20.49 2.86
C PRO A 51 12.75 -21.22 2.03
N THR A 52 12.35 -22.10 1.12
CA THR A 52 13.27 -22.81 0.22
C THR A 52 13.60 -22.05 -1.06
N LEU A 53 12.94 -20.91 -1.32
CA LEU A 53 13.20 -20.10 -2.50
C LEU A 53 14.54 -19.36 -2.34
N PRO A 54 15.51 -19.56 -3.23
CA PRO A 54 16.77 -18.81 -3.18
C PRO A 54 16.52 -17.34 -3.59
N LEU A 55 16.69 -16.42 -2.66
CA LEU A 55 16.56 -14.97 -2.91
C LEU A 55 17.87 -14.35 -3.41
N SER A 56 18.62 -15.07 -4.24
CA SER A 56 20.00 -14.71 -4.62
C SER A 56 20.12 -13.68 -5.75
N GLN A 57 19.02 -13.31 -6.40
CA GLN A 57 19.08 -12.29 -7.45
C GLN A 57 19.12 -10.88 -6.86
N PRO A 58 19.99 -9.98 -7.40
CA PRO A 58 20.03 -8.61 -6.94
C PRO A 58 18.67 -7.93 -7.14
N ALA A 59 18.23 -7.17 -6.15
CA ALA A 59 17.01 -6.42 -6.20
C ALA A 59 17.15 -5.28 -7.25
N ARG A 60 16.24 -5.25 -8.22
CA ARG A 60 16.12 -4.13 -9.14
C ARG A 60 14.80 -3.41 -8.84
N VAL A 61 14.91 -2.25 -8.22
CA VAL A 61 13.75 -1.40 -7.97
C VAL A 61 13.50 -0.52 -9.19
N GLU A 62 12.28 -0.55 -9.69
CA GLU A 62 11.84 0.28 -10.80
C GLU A 62 11.18 1.55 -10.28
N HIS A 63 11.37 2.67 -11.00
CA HIS A 63 10.78 3.94 -10.69
C HIS A 63 9.71 4.24 -11.74
N GLN A 64 8.49 4.51 -11.31
CA GLN A 64 7.41 4.86 -12.22
C GLN A 64 6.80 6.21 -11.80
N PRO A 65 6.51 7.10 -12.76
CA PRO A 65 5.95 8.41 -12.45
C PRO A 65 4.58 8.26 -11.76
N CYS A 66 4.33 9.10 -10.78
CA CYS A 66 2.99 9.27 -10.22
C CYS A 66 2.20 10.28 -11.04
N ASP A 67 0.89 10.13 -11.09
CA ASP A 67 0.02 11.15 -11.63
C ASP A 67 -0.33 12.18 -10.55
N ASP A 68 -0.49 13.43 -10.97
CA ASP A 68 -1.04 14.48 -10.11
C ASP A 68 -2.57 14.35 -9.98
N ALA A 69 -3.19 15.25 -9.23
CA ALA A 69 -4.64 15.25 -9.03
C ALA A 69 -5.46 15.45 -10.31
N LEU A 70 -4.84 15.84 -11.42
CA LEU A 70 -5.46 16.03 -12.73
C LEU A 70 -5.13 14.89 -13.70
N GLY A 71 -4.36 13.89 -13.27
CA GLY A 71 -3.93 12.76 -14.08
C GLY A 71 -2.75 13.07 -15.00
N ALA A 72 -2.00 14.16 -14.74
CA ALA A 72 -0.76 14.45 -15.45
C ALA A 72 0.45 13.88 -14.67
N PRO A 73 1.53 13.45 -15.37
CA PRO A 73 2.72 12.96 -14.69
C PRO A 73 3.30 14.01 -13.73
N SER A 74 3.50 13.64 -12.48
CA SER A 74 4.12 14.49 -11.46
C SER A 74 5.64 14.31 -11.42
N GLN A 75 6.32 15.09 -10.58
CA GLN A 75 7.75 14.89 -10.29
C GLN A 75 7.98 13.79 -9.25
N ASP A 76 6.91 13.29 -8.61
CA ASP A 76 6.99 12.19 -7.67
C ASP A 76 6.91 10.87 -8.42
N VAL A 77 7.53 9.85 -7.84
CA VAL A 77 7.55 8.50 -8.39
C VAL A 77 7.08 7.52 -7.34
N TYR A 78 6.46 6.42 -7.75
CA TYR A 78 6.37 5.26 -6.89
C TYR A 78 7.46 4.27 -7.25
N LEU A 79 7.95 3.56 -6.25
CA LEU A 79 8.97 2.55 -6.40
C LEU A 79 8.28 1.20 -6.46
N HIS A 80 8.64 0.40 -7.46
CA HIS A 80 8.12 -0.94 -7.63
C HIS A 80 9.25 -1.96 -7.59
N PHE A 81 9.05 -3.03 -6.82
CA PHE A 81 9.96 -4.16 -6.75
C PHE A 81 9.18 -5.46 -6.83
N GLU A 82 9.64 -6.40 -7.64
CA GLU A 82 9.02 -7.72 -7.74
C GLU A 82 10.05 -8.84 -7.81
N ARG A 83 9.63 -10.01 -7.36
CA ARG A 83 10.31 -11.28 -7.56
C ARG A 83 9.45 -12.19 -8.42
N ASN A 84 10.05 -12.67 -9.51
CA ASN A 84 9.45 -13.66 -10.39
C ASN A 84 10.14 -15.00 -10.17
N PHE A 85 9.37 -16.08 -10.02
CA PHE A 85 9.92 -17.41 -9.79
C PHE A 85 9.03 -18.51 -10.36
N PRO A 86 9.62 -19.68 -10.74
CA PRO A 86 8.84 -20.83 -11.14
C PRO A 86 8.16 -21.45 -9.92
N ILE A 87 6.98 -22.06 -10.14
CA ILE A 87 6.24 -22.77 -9.11
C ILE A 87 5.51 -23.97 -9.70
N ASP A 88 5.49 -25.08 -8.99
CA ASP A 88 4.68 -26.24 -9.39
C ASP A 88 3.24 -26.18 -8.82
N GLY A 89 2.35 -27.04 -9.33
CA GLY A 89 0.93 -27.02 -8.92
C GLY A 89 0.71 -27.18 -7.41
N PRO A 90 1.29 -28.18 -6.74
CA PRO A 90 1.13 -28.34 -5.29
C PRO A 90 1.75 -27.23 -4.45
N GLN A 91 2.82 -26.62 -4.93
CA GLN A 91 3.42 -25.44 -4.27
C GLN A 91 2.57 -24.20 -4.47
N ALA A 92 1.92 -24.05 -5.62
CA ALA A 92 1.09 -22.89 -5.94
C ALA A 92 -0.02 -22.67 -4.91
N ASP A 93 -0.76 -23.73 -4.58
CA ASP A 93 -1.85 -23.64 -3.60
C ASP A 93 -1.33 -23.34 -2.19
N ARG A 94 -0.23 -23.97 -1.80
CA ARG A 94 0.42 -23.68 -0.51
C ARG A 94 0.95 -22.26 -0.45
N LEU A 95 1.59 -21.77 -1.52
CA LEU A 95 2.11 -20.41 -1.54
C LEU A 95 1.02 -19.36 -1.32
N VAL A 96 -0.13 -19.51 -2.00
CA VAL A 96 -1.27 -18.60 -1.81
C VAL A 96 -1.71 -18.60 -0.35
N ALA A 97 -1.97 -19.80 0.23
CA ALA A 97 -2.43 -19.92 1.61
C ALA A 97 -1.41 -19.42 2.63
N ASP A 98 -0.13 -19.75 2.44
CA ASP A 98 0.94 -19.34 3.35
C ASP A 98 1.22 -17.85 3.29
N THR A 99 1.17 -17.24 2.10
CA THR A 99 1.32 -15.79 1.94
C THR A 99 0.18 -15.05 2.64
N GLU A 100 -1.05 -15.49 2.42
CA GLU A 100 -2.23 -14.90 3.07
C GLU A 100 -2.14 -15.02 4.59
N ARG A 101 -1.73 -16.18 5.11
CA ARG A 101 -1.50 -16.39 6.54
C ARG A 101 -0.43 -15.44 7.08
N VAL A 102 0.73 -15.34 6.42
CA VAL A 102 1.83 -14.44 6.80
C VAL A 102 1.37 -12.99 6.85
N TRP A 103 0.61 -12.54 5.86
CA TRP A 103 0.10 -11.18 5.83
C TRP A 103 -0.90 -10.90 6.96
N ARG A 104 -1.83 -11.83 7.23
CA ARG A 104 -2.79 -11.72 8.34
C ARG A 104 -2.10 -11.73 9.71
N GLU A 105 -1.11 -12.58 9.92
CA GLU A 105 -0.31 -12.64 11.17
C GLU A 105 0.45 -11.35 11.42
N ARG A 106 0.82 -10.62 10.36
CA ARG A 106 1.45 -9.29 10.44
C ARG A 106 0.45 -8.14 10.55
N GLY A 107 -0.84 -8.42 10.58
CA GLY A 107 -1.88 -7.42 10.66
C GLY A 107 -2.16 -6.65 9.36
N TYR A 108 -1.72 -7.18 8.22
CA TYR A 108 -2.00 -6.55 6.93
C TYR A 108 -3.45 -6.80 6.50
N ALA A 109 -4.05 -5.81 5.84
CA ALA A 109 -5.42 -5.91 5.32
C ALA A 109 -5.42 -6.67 4.00
N VAL A 110 -5.62 -7.99 4.07
CA VAL A 110 -5.70 -8.86 2.88
C VAL A 110 -7.04 -8.64 2.19
N GLU A 111 -7.00 -8.28 0.91
CA GLU A 111 -8.20 -8.11 0.10
C GLU A 111 -8.83 -9.47 -0.27
N PRO A 112 -10.13 -9.49 -0.63
CA PRO A 112 -10.78 -10.71 -1.11
C PRO A 112 -10.06 -11.32 -2.31
N ASP A 113 -10.16 -12.64 -2.41
CA ASP A 113 -9.59 -13.42 -3.50
C ASP A 113 -10.16 -13.03 -4.86
N ASP A 114 -9.30 -12.70 -5.82
CA ASP A 114 -9.65 -12.65 -7.23
C ASP A 114 -9.05 -13.88 -7.92
N VAL A 115 -9.90 -14.89 -8.18
CA VAL A 115 -9.51 -16.11 -8.91
C VAL A 115 -10.12 -16.07 -10.29
N GLN A 116 -9.26 -15.94 -11.30
CA GLN A 116 -9.64 -15.99 -12.70
C GLN A 116 -9.03 -17.24 -13.34
N GLN A 117 -9.84 -18.30 -13.56
CA GLN A 117 -9.41 -19.58 -14.12
C GLN A 117 -8.24 -20.18 -13.30
N ASP A 118 -7.05 -20.24 -13.90
CA ASP A 118 -5.84 -20.80 -13.29
C ASP A 118 -4.93 -19.73 -12.64
N VAL A 119 -5.40 -18.50 -12.51
CA VAL A 119 -4.65 -17.42 -11.89
C VAL A 119 -5.29 -17.02 -10.58
N SER A 120 -4.51 -17.07 -9.51
CA SER A 120 -4.90 -16.54 -8.20
C SER A 120 -4.16 -15.23 -7.95
N ILE A 121 -4.90 -14.18 -7.58
CA ILE A 121 -4.37 -12.87 -7.21
C ILE A 121 -4.74 -12.63 -5.75
N ARG A 122 -3.75 -12.21 -4.95
CA ARG A 122 -3.90 -11.81 -3.56
C ARG A 122 -3.28 -10.46 -3.36
N ASP A 123 -4.06 -9.51 -2.96
CA ASP A 123 -3.63 -8.15 -2.71
C ASP A 123 -3.72 -7.80 -1.23
N THR A 124 -2.83 -6.94 -0.77
CA THR A 124 -2.85 -6.37 0.57
C THR A 124 -2.23 -4.98 0.59
N LYS A 125 -2.54 -4.23 1.65
CA LYS A 125 -1.96 -2.90 1.90
C LYS A 125 -1.35 -2.84 3.28
N VAL A 126 -0.21 -2.18 3.39
CA VAL A 126 0.48 -1.93 4.66
C VAL A 126 1.21 -0.59 4.60
N ASP A 127 0.92 0.31 5.54
CA ASP A 127 1.60 1.61 5.68
C ASP A 127 1.66 2.43 4.38
N GLY A 128 0.61 2.36 3.55
CA GLY A 128 0.56 3.02 2.24
C GLY A 128 1.22 2.27 1.09
N TYR A 129 1.91 1.15 1.34
CA TYR A 129 2.42 0.25 0.31
C TYR A 129 1.32 -0.70 -0.16
N SER A 130 1.33 -1.01 -1.46
CA SER A 130 0.47 -2.04 -2.06
C SER A 130 1.32 -3.25 -2.39
N MET A 131 0.86 -4.44 -2.02
CA MET A 131 1.53 -5.70 -2.30
C MET A 131 0.58 -6.61 -3.08
N SER A 132 1.11 -7.34 -4.07
CA SER A 132 0.34 -8.27 -4.90
C SER A 132 1.11 -9.58 -5.09
N LEU A 133 0.49 -10.70 -4.72
CA LEU A 133 0.93 -12.04 -5.12
C LEU A 133 0.06 -12.51 -6.28
N VAL A 134 0.69 -12.85 -7.40
CA VAL A 134 0.02 -13.49 -8.54
C VAL A 134 0.62 -14.86 -8.78
N VAL A 135 -0.24 -15.87 -8.83
CA VAL A 135 0.13 -17.26 -9.11
C VAL A 135 -0.62 -17.74 -10.33
N ASN A 136 0.12 -18.03 -11.40
CA ASN A 136 -0.43 -18.57 -12.64
C ASN A 136 -0.06 -20.07 -12.77
N ARG A 137 -1.04 -20.93 -12.61
CA ARG A 137 -0.85 -22.40 -12.63
C ARG A 137 -0.58 -22.93 -14.03
N THR A 138 -1.17 -22.31 -15.05
CA THR A 138 -0.96 -22.71 -16.45
C THR A 138 0.49 -22.47 -16.87
N THR A 139 1.03 -21.28 -16.58
CA THR A 139 2.42 -20.92 -16.94
C THR A 139 3.44 -21.41 -15.93
N LYS A 140 2.99 -21.96 -14.79
CA LYS A 140 3.82 -22.38 -13.64
C LYS A 140 4.75 -21.27 -13.15
N LYS A 141 4.23 -20.07 -13.05
CA LYS A 141 4.94 -18.89 -12.60
C LYS A 141 4.19 -18.20 -11.48
N ALA A 142 4.93 -17.68 -10.54
CA ALA A 142 4.41 -16.76 -9.54
C ALA A 142 5.28 -15.50 -9.49
N HIS A 143 4.67 -14.40 -9.10
CA HIS A 143 5.40 -13.20 -8.74
C HIS A 143 4.78 -12.55 -7.50
N LEU A 144 5.64 -11.98 -6.69
CA LEU A 144 5.26 -11.13 -5.58
C LEU A 144 5.86 -9.74 -5.82
N GLY A 145 5.00 -8.76 -5.95
CA GLY A 145 5.35 -7.36 -6.17
C GLY A 145 4.92 -6.46 -5.03
N VAL A 146 5.63 -5.35 -4.86
CA VAL A 146 5.32 -4.28 -3.91
C VAL A 146 5.50 -2.94 -4.59
N SER A 147 4.54 -2.04 -4.42
CA SER A 147 4.63 -0.64 -4.84
C SER A 147 4.59 0.27 -3.62
N SER A 148 5.45 1.29 -3.61
CA SER A 148 5.46 2.31 -2.55
C SER A 148 4.36 3.36 -2.76
N PRO A 149 4.06 4.19 -1.75
CA PRO A 149 3.46 5.50 -1.98
C PRO A 149 4.34 6.35 -2.91
N CYS A 150 3.76 7.41 -3.45
CA CYS A 150 4.52 8.39 -4.22
C CYS A 150 5.54 9.12 -3.34
N VAL A 151 6.78 9.18 -3.78
CA VAL A 151 7.90 9.82 -3.08
C VAL A 151 8.67 10.73 -4.02
N ARG A 152 9.26 11.79 -3.47
CA ARG A 152 10.11 12.70 -4.22
C ARG A 152 11.50 12.08 -4.43
N PRO A 153 11.95 11.85 -5.70
CA PRO A 153 13.32 11.41 -5.94
C PRO A 153 14.33 12.50 -5.55
N PRO A 154 15.57 12.14 -5.20
CA PRO A 154 16.61 13.12 -4.90
C PRO A 154 16.87 14.00 -6.13
N SER A 155 17.14 15.29 -5.90
CA SER A 155 17.42 16.24 -6.97
C SER A 155 18.74 15.87 -7.66
N GLY A 156 18.71 15.55 -8.96
CA GLY A 156 19.93 15.31 -9.74
C GLY A 156 20.15 13.89 -10.25
N THR A 157 19.12 13.02 -10.27
CA THR A 157 19.16 11.72 -10.95
C THR A 157 18.57 11.79 -12.33
#